data_d496aacf93210abd8459614e73db92c9
#
_entry.id   d496aacf93210abd8459614e73db92c9
#
_cell.length_a   1.000
_cell.length_b   1.000
_cell.length_c   1.000
_cell.angle_alpha   90.00
_cell.angle_beta   90.00
_cell.angle_gamma   90.00
#
_symmetry.space_group_name_H-M   'P 1'
#
loop_
_entity.id
_entity.type
_entity.pdbx_description
1 polymer ?
#
loop_
_entity_poly.entity_id
_entity_poly.type
_entity_poly.pdbx_seq_one_letter_code
_entity_poly.pdbx_strand_id
1 'polypeptide(L)'
;MKSKILNFKDRYGPWALIAGASEGIGAAFSEALAQRGLNLILVARRENLLSELALGLRSRHEIEVVEHALDLGNMSSVRDLVSSTNQDIGLLVYNAAYSPIGYFKDVPYADLENIISVNIQTPLFLIKALSEAMIERGKGGVILMSSLSGIQGSPKIATYAASKSFNTMLAEGLWHELKDLNVDVLACVAGAVRTPGYMTSANEKDAPGTLDPHEVVAETLAALGSSPTVTPGSFNRFAKFIMSRLLPRKRAIRIMHNNTKDLQ
;
A
#
# COMPACT_ATOMS: atom_id res chain seq x y z
N MET A 1 -23.80 -4.92 26.70
CA MET A 1 -23.25 -6.11 26.02
C MET A 1 -21.77 -5.84 25.76
N LYS A 2 -20.83 -6.61 26.32
CA LYS A 2 -19.41 -6.51 26.00
C LYS A 2 -19.24 -6.98 24.55
N SER A 3 -18.86 -6.08 23.62
CA SER A 3 -18.51 -6.48 22.25
C SER A 3 -17.38 -7.50 22.35
N LYS A 4 -17.58 -8.69 21.81
CA LYS A 4 -16.54 -9.71 21.70
C LYS A 4 -15.47 -9.07 20.79
N ILE A 5 -14.28 -8.79 21.32
CA ILE A 5 -13.15 -8.35 20.51
C ILE A 5 -12.86 -9.50 19.55
N LEU A 6 -13.22 -9.34 18.28
CA LEU A 6 -12.91 -10.30 17.21
C LEU A 6 -11.38 -10.38 17.10
N ASN A 7 -10.85 -11.59 16.94
CA ASN A 7 -9.44 -11.73 16.60
C ASN A 7 -9.20 -11.19 15.16
N PHE A 8 -7.95 -10.99 14.79
CA PHE A 8 -7.62 -10.39 13.49
C PHE A 8 -8.18 -11.22 12.31
N LYS A 9 -8.06 -12.55 12.38
CA LYS A 9 -8.58 -13.46 11.36
C LYS A 9 -10.10 -13.43 11.26
N ASP A 10 -10.80 -13.34 12.39
CA ASP A 10 -12.28 -13.27 12.39
C ASP A 10 -12.78 -11.97 11.75
N ARG A 11 -12.01 -10.88 11.87
CA ARG A 11 -12.38 -9.57 11.35
C ARG A 11 -12.01 -9.39 9.87
N TYR A 12 -10.83 -9.84 9.47
CA TYR A 12 -10.23 -9.56 8.16
C TYR A 12 -9.97 -10.79 7.29
N GLY A 13 -10.27 -11.99 7.77
CA GLY A 13 -10.16 -13.22 7.00
C GLY A 13 -11.48 -13.64 6.32
N PRO A 14 -11.47 -14.80 5.67
CA PRO A 14 -10.40 -15.80 5.64
C PRO A 14 -9.23 -15.48 4.69
N TRP A 15 -9.44 -14.66 3.64
CA TRP A 15 -8.45 -14.35 2.62
C TRP A 15 -8.01 -12.89 2.66
N ALA A 16 -6.74 -12.65 2.37
CA ALA A 16 -6.20 -11.33 2.08
C ALA A 16 -5.61 -11.27 0.67
N LEU A 17 -5.95 -10.23 -0.09
CA LEU A 17 -5.34 -9.94 -1.38
C LEU A 17 -4.25 -8.89 -1.20
N ILE A 18 -3.01 -9.21 -1.61
CA ILE A 18 -1.86 -8.31 -1.55
C ILE A 18 -1.43 -7.95 -2.97
N ALA A 19 -1.74 -6.73 -3.40
CA ALA A 19 -1.29 -6.18 -4.66
C ALA A 19 0.12 -5.58 -4.53
N GLY A 20 1.08 -6.10 -5.29
CA GLY A 20 2.50 -5.77 -5.17
C GLY A 20 3.21 -6.60 -4.09
N ALA A 21 2.97 -7.92 -4.07
CA ALA A 21 3.38 -8.82 -3.00
C ALA A 21 4.86 -9.26 -3.06
N SER A 22 5.51 -9.25 -4.24
CA SER A 22 6.71 -10.05 -4.52
C SER A 22 7.95 -9.68 -3.71
N GLU A 23 8.03 -8.45 -3.16
CA GLU A 23 9.22 -8.00 -2.40
C GLU A 23 8.89 -6.85 -1.45
N GLY A 24 9.87 -6.49 -0.62
CA GLY A 24 9.80 -5.31 0.24
C GLY A 24 8.59 -5.30 1.18
N ILE A 25 7.83 -4.21 1.18
CA ILE A 25 6.66 -4.04 2.06
C ILE A 25 5.58 -5.07 1.75
N GLY A 26 5.36 -5.41 0.47
CA GLY A 26 4.35 -6.41 0.07
C GLY A 26 4.67 -7.81 0.60
N ALA A 27 5.92 -8.24 0.50
CA ALA A 27 6.38 -9.51 1.07
C ALA A 27 6.28 -9.52 2.61
N ALA A 28 6.60 -8.39 3.26
CA ALA A 28 6.45 -8.25 4.71
C ALA A 28 4.96 -8.30 5.15
N PHE A 29 4.04 -7.71 4.38
CA PHE A 29 2.60 -7.89 4.62
C PHE A 29 2.18 -9.35 4.46
N SER A 30 2.65 -10.02 3.41
CA SER A 30 2.32 -11.43 3.16
C SER A 30 2.76 -12.31 4.33
N GLU A 31 3.98 -12.13 4.84
CA GLU A 31 4.48 -12.84 6.02
C GLU A 31 3.65 -12.53 7.28
N ALA A 32 3.40 -11.25 7.56
CA ALA A 32 2.67 -10.83 8.75
C ALA A 32 1.20 -11.29 8.77
N LEU A 33 0.55 -11.41 7.60
CA LEU A 33 -0.82 -11.89 7.47
C LEU A 33 -0.88 -13.42 7.52
N ALA A 34 0.11 -14.12 6.94
CA ALA A 34 0.27 -15.56 7.06
C ALA A 34 0.43 -15.99 8.54
N GLN A 35 1.28 -15.29 9.31
CA GLN A 35 1.44 -15.49 10.74
C GLN A 35 0.13 -15.32 11.54
N ARG A 36 -0.81 -14.53 11.03
CA ARG A 36 -2.16 -14.35 11.60
C ARG A 36 -3.18 -15.38 11.10
N GLY A 37 -2.72 -16.34 10.31
CA GLY A 37 -3.52 -17.45 9.79
C GLY A 37 -4.48 -17.07 8.66
N LEU A 38 -4.25 -15.97 7.94
CA LEU A 38 -5.01 -15.64 6.74
C LEU A 38 -4.46 -16.39 5.53
N ASN A 39 -5.33 -16.90 4.69
CA ASN A 39 -5.00 -17.34 3.34
C ASN A 39 -4.68 -16.13 2.47
N LEU A 40 -3.81 -16.28 1.47
CA LEU A 40 -3.29 -15.16 0.71
C LEU A 40 -3.51 -15.31 -0.79
N ILE A 41 -3.93 -14.20 -1.42
CA ILE A 41 -3.87 -14.01 -2.87
C ILE A 41 -2.75 -13.01 -3.12
N LEU A 42 -1.67 -13.49 -3.71
CA LEU A 42 -0.48 -12.70 -4.01
C LEU A 42 -0.51 -12.23 -5.46
N VAL A 43 -0.41 -10.93 -5.68
CA VAL A 43 -0.43 -10.35 -7.03
C VAL A 43 0.82 -9.53 -7.27
N ALA A 44 1.60 -9.87 -8.31
CA ALA A 44 2.77 -9.12 -8.74
C ALA A 44 3.15 -9.49 -10.18
N ARG A 45 4.02 -8.70 -10.81
CA ARG A 45 4.47 -8.95 -12.20
C ARG A 45 5.53 -10.05 -12.32
N ARG A 46 6.40 -10.18 -11.32
CA ARG A 46 7.56 -11.08 -11.35
C ARG A 46 7.16 -12.44 -10.81
N GLU A 47 6.85 -13.36 -11.72
CA GLU A 47 6.38 -14.71 -11.40
C GLU A 47 7.36 -15.47 -10.51
N ASN A 48 8.65 -15.48 -10.86
CA ASN A 48 9.66 -16.23 -10.10
C ASN A 48 9.73 -15.80 -8.63
N LEU A 49 9.77 -14.49 -8.35
CA LEU A 49 9.81 -13.98 -6.98
C LEU A 49 8.50 -14.23 -6.24
N LEU A 50 7.38 -14.20 -6.97
CA LEU A 50 6.06 -14.46 -6.39
C LEU A 50 5.95 -15.93 -5.97
N SER A 51 6.38 -16.85 -6.81
CA SER A 51 6.36 -18.29 -6.54
C SER A 51 7.33 -18.68 -5.42
N GLU A 52 8.52 -18.08 -5.37
CA GLU A 52 9.46 -18.29 -4.27
C GLU A 52 8.84 -17.85 -2.91
N LEU A 53 8.25 -16.66 -2.89
CA LEU A 53 7.56 -16.15 -1.71
C LEU A 53 6.42 -17.09 -1.28
N ALA A 54 5.57 -17.49 -2.22
CA ALA A 54 4.43 -18.36 -1.95
C ALA A 54 4.84 -19.74 -1.41
N LEU A 55 5.86 -20.35 -2.00
CA LEU A 55 6.44 -21.61 -1.50
C LEU A 55 6.96 -21.47 -0.08
N GLY A 56 7.70 -20.38 0.19
CA GLY A 56 8.19 -20.07 1.53
C GLY A 56 7.06 -19.89 2.56
N LEU A 57 5.99 -19.19 2.19
CA LEU A 57 4.83 -18.99 3.07
C LEU A 57 4.08 -20.28 3.36
N ARG A 58 3.82 -21.11 2.34
CA ARG A 58 3.17 -22.43 2.51
C ARG A 58 3.99 -23.37 3.40
N SER A 59 5.33 -23.29 3.32
CA SER A 59 6.21 -24.16 4.12
C SER A 59 6.28 -23.78 5.60
N ARG A 60 6.07 -22.50 5.94
CA ARG A 60 6.17 -21.99 7.31
C ARG A 60 4.83 -21.83 8.02
N HIS A 61 3.74 -21.70 7.25
CA HIS A 61 2.41 -21.41 7.80
C HIS A 61 1.36 -22.37 7.24
N GLU A 62 0.42 -22.80 8.08
CA GLU A 62 -0.71 -23.63 7.69
C GLU A 62 -1.81 -22.79 7.00
N ILE A 63 -1.51 -22.25 5.79
CA ILE A 63 -2.41 -21.42 5.00
C ILE A 63 -2.41 -21.82 3.52
N GLU A 64 -3.46 -21.44 2.84
CA GLU A 64 -3.51 -21.49 1.38
C GLU A 64 -2.92 -20.20 0.78
N VAL A 65 -2.21 -20.34 -0.33
CA VAL A 65 -1.65 -19.20 -1.07
C VAL A 65 -1.96 -19.40 -2.56
N VAL A 66 -2.58 -18.40 -3.16
CA VAL A 66 -2.85 -18.34 -4.61
C VAL A 66 -1.99 -17.22 -5.20
N GLU A 67 -1.39 -17.50 -6.35
CA GLU A 67 -0.46 -16.58 -7.04
C GLU A 67 -1.06 -16.12 -8.36
N HIS A 68 -0.97 -14.80 -8.62
CA HIS A 68 -1.35 -14.22 -9.90
C HIS A 68 -0.21 -13.34 -10.42
N ALA A 69 0.53 -13.87 -11.40
CA ALA A 69 1.55 -13.10 -12.11
C ALA A 69 0.89 -12.22 -13.18
N LEU A 70 0.61 -10.96 -12.85
CA LEU A 70 -0.03 -10.00 -13.76
C LEU A 70 0.47 -8.58 -13.56
N ASP A 71 0.31 -7.75 -14.59
CA ASP A 71 0.57 -6.32 -14.49
C ASP A 71 -0.68 -5.58 -14.01
N LEU A 72 -0.56 -4.94 -12.85
CA LEU A 72 -1.63 -4.12 -12.25
C LEU A 72 -1.90 -2.83 -13.05
N GLY A 73 -1.08 -2.49 -14.05
CA GLY A 73 -1.37 -1.44 -15.04
C GLY A 73 -2.32 -1.90 -16.14
N ASN A 74 -2.50 -3.22 -16.33
CA ASN A 74 -3.42 -3.78 -17.31
C ASN A 74 -4.80 -4.01 -16.69
N MET A 75 -5.73 -3.09 -16.93
CA MET A 75 -7.07 -3.14 -16.36
C MET A 75 -7.90 -4.34 -16.83
N SER A 76 -7.63 -4.93 -18.01
CA SER A 76 -8.29 -6.17 -18.44
C SER A 76 -7.90 -7.31 -17.51
N SER A 77 -6.57 -7.53 -17.32
CA SER A 77 -6.07 -8.57 -16.41
C SER A 77 -6.55 -8.40 -14.97
N VAL A 78 -6.69 -7.15 -14.51
CA VAL A 78 -7.22 -6.86 -13.17
C VAL A 78 -8.72 -7.21 -13.07
N ARG A 79 -9.51 -6.96 -14.11
CA ARG A 79 -10.93 -7.36 -14.16
C ARG A 79 -11.06 -8.89 -14.20
N ASP A 80 -10.23 -9.56 -14.99
CA ASP A 80 -10.20 -11.02 -15.09
C ASP A 80 -9.82 -11.65 -13.74
N LEU A 81 -8.84 -11.06 -13.02
CA LEU A 81 -8.49 -11.47 -11.66
C LEU A 81 -9.72 -11.44 -10.74
N VAL A 82 -10.43 -10.32 -10.69
CA VAL A 82 -11.60 -10.17 -9.79
C VAL A 82 -12.72 -11.13 -10.19
N SER A 83 -13.02 -11.28 -11.49
CA SER A 83 -14.10 -12.15 -11.97
C SER A 83 -13.83 -13.63 -11.78
N SER A 84 -12.54 -14.04 -11.78
CA SER A 84 -12.12 -15.43 -11.56
C SER A 84 -11.89 -15.78 -10.10
N THR A 85 -11.82 -14.78 -9.22
CA THR A 85 -11.59 -14.97 -7.78
C THR A 85 -12.88 -15.41 -7.09
N ASN A 86 -12.91 -16.65 -6.58
CA ASN A 86 -14.01 -17.19 -5.81
C ASN A 86 -13.77 -17.15 -4.29
N GLN A 87 -12.63 -16.66 -3.86
CA GLN A 87 -12.22 -16.58 -2.47
C GLN A 87 -12.95 -15.44 -1.74
N ASP A 88 -13.31 -15.70 -0.50
CA ASP A 88 -13.94 -14.72 0.38
C ASP A 88 -12.89 -13.73 0.94
N ILE A 89 -12.57 -12.70 0.15
CA ILE A 89 -11.54 -11.71 0.49
C ILE A 89 -12.06 -10.78 1.59
N GLY A 90 -11.42 -10.85 2.78
CA GLY A 90 -11.74 -9.99 3.91
C GLY A 90 -10.77 -8.81 4.08
N LEU A 91 -9.59 -8.85 3.45
CA LEU A 91 -8.60 -7.77 3.50
C LEU A 91 -7.99 -7.50 2.12
N LEU A 92 -8.01 -6.24 1.71
CA LEU A 92 -7.23 -5.75 0.57
C LEU A 92 -6.01 -4.96 1.09
N VAL A 93 -4.80 -5.35 0.69
CA VAL A 93 -3.58 -4.56 0.85
C VAL A 93 -3.11 -4.11 -0.52
N TYR A 94 -3.32 -2.84 -0.84
CA TYR A 94 -2.83 -2.26 -2.08
C TYR A 94 -1.47 -1.58 -1.86
N ASN A 95 -0.41 -2.34 -2.12
CA ASN A 95 0.98 -1.90 -1.96
C ASN A 95 1.67 -1.54 -3.28
N ALA A 96 1.19 -2.05 -4.40
CA ALA A 96 1.78 -1.79 -5.70
C ALA A 96 1.86 -0.29 -6.02
N ALA A 97 2.94 0.11 -6.66
CA ALA A 97 3.14 1.46 -7.15
C ALA A 97 4.06 1.47 -8.37
N TYR A 98 3.82 2.42 -9.26
CA TYR A 98 4.72 2.83 -10.31
C TYR A 98 5.23 4.24 -10.01
N SER A 99 6.55 4.45 -10.09
CA SER A 99 7.18 5.71 -9.70
C SER A 99 8.36 6.03 -10.62
N PRO A 100 8.11 6.57 -11.83
CA PRO A 100 9.20 7.07 -12.66
C PRO A 100 9.84 8.29 -11.99
N ILE A 101 11.17 8.36 -12.07
CA ILE A 101 11.97 9.44 -11.53
C ILE A 101 12.44 10.32 -12.69
N GLY A 102 12.14 11.60 -12.64
CA GLY A 102 12.53 12.56 -13.69
C GLY A 102 11.78 13.88 -13.56
N TYR A 103 12.32 14.94 -14.19
CA TYR A 103 11.57 16.18 -14.32
C TYR A 103 10.37 15.97 -15.24
N PHE A 104 9.22 16.54 -14.89
CA PHE A 104 7.96 16.32 -15.58
C PHE A 104 8.04 16.50 -17.12
N LYS A 105 8.85 17.47 -17.58
CA LYS A 105 9.08 17.73 -19.02
C LYS A 105 9.77 16.57 -19.74
N ASP A 106 10.47 15.71 -19.02
CA ASP A 106 11.28 14.60 -19.55
C ASP A 106 10.60 13.22 -19.33
N VAL A 107 9.48 13.18 -18.57
CA VAL A 107 8.75 11.94 -18.31
C VAL A 107 7.94 11.54 -19.56
N PRO A 108 8.11 10.33 -20.11
CA PRO A 108 7.32 9.84 -21.23
C PRO A 108 5.81 9.78 -20.92
N TYR A 109 4.96 10.02 -21.92
CA TYR A 109 3.50 9.90 -21.74
C TYR A 109 3.08 8.51 -21.26
N ALA A 110 3.71 7.45 -21.75
CA ALA A 110 3.45 6.08 -21.32
C ALA A 110 3.67 5.88 -19.81
N ASP A 111 4.67 6.55 -19.22
CA ASP A 111 4.90 6.51 -17.78
C ASP A 111 3.83 7.26 -17.00
N LEU A 112 3.29 8.34 -17.54
CA LEU A 112 2.18 9.06 -16.94
C LEU A 112 0.89 8.22 -16.97
N GLU A 113 0.63 7.51 -18.07
CA GLU A 113 -0.49 6.54 -18.17
C GLU A 113 -0.33 5.39 -17.20
N ASN A 114 0.87 4.83 -17.08
CA ASN A 114 1.18 3.74 -16.13
C ASN A 114 0.98 4.17 -14.67
N ILE A 115 1.39 5.39 -14.29
CA ILE A 115 1.09 5.92 -12.94
C ILE A 115 -0.42 5.98 -12.70
N ILE A 116 -1.20 6.49 -13.65
CA ILE A 116 -2.65 6.59 -13.51
C ILE A 116 -3.25 5.19 -13.37
N SER A 117 -2.86 4.26 -14.21
CA SER A 117 -3.38 2.89 -14.19
C SER A 117 -3.02 2.18 -12.88
N VAL A 118 -1.73 2.11 -12.53
CA VAL A 118 -1.27 1.35 -11.35
C VAL A 118 -1.64 2.05 -10.05
N ASN A 119 -1.43 3.37 -9.93
CA ASN A 119 -1.53 4.02 -8.63
C ASN A 119 -2.93 4.57 -8.32
N ILE A 120 -3.81 4.71 -9.33
CA ILE A 120 -5.13 5.32 -9.17
C ILE A 120 -6.25 4.41 -9.65
N GLN A 121 -6.26 3.98 -10.92
CA GLN A 121 -7.38 3.22 -11.47
C GLN A 121 -7.53 1.85 -10.82
N THR A 122 -6.44 1.11 -10.70
CA THR A 122 -6.47 -0.24 -10.15
C THR A 122 -6.88 -0.27 -8.68
N PRO A 123 -6.31 0.55 -7.75
CA PRO A 123 -6.81 0.55 -6.38
C PRO A 123 -8.27 0.97 -6.28
N LEU A 124 -8.74 1.97 -7.04
CA LEU A 124 -10.16 2.34 -7.08
C LEU A 124 -11.04 1.16 -7.47
N PHE A 125 -10.67 0.46 -8.55
CA PHE A 125 -11.44 -0.68 -9.06
C PHE A 125 -11.47 -1.82 -8.04
N LEU A 126 -10.31 -2.22 -7.48
CA LEU A 126 -10.23 -3.29 -6.50
C LEU A 126 -10.98 -2.96 -5.21
N ILE A 127 -10.87 -1.73 -4.71
CA ILE A 127 -11.62 -1.31 -3.53
C ILE A 127 -13.12 -1.43 -3.80
N LYS A 128 -13.60 -0.88 -4.92
CA LYS A 128 -15.03 -0.91 -5.25
C LYS A 128 -15.54 -2.36 -5.38
N ALA A 129 -14.82 -3.20 -6.12
CA ALA A 129 -15.22 -4.58 -6.37
C ALA A 129 -15.20 -5.45 -5.10
N LEU A 130 -14.18 -5.30 -4.24
CA LEU A 130 -14.02 -6.16 -3.06
C LEU A 130 -14.79 -5.66 -1.84
N SER A 131 -15.02 -4.35 -1.72
CA SER A 131 -15.76 -3.80 -0.58
C SER A 131 -17.24 -4.19 -0.57
N GLU A 132 -17.86 -4.49 -1.71
CA GLU A 132 -19.26 -4.90 -1.77
C GLU A 132 -19.51 -6.16 -0.92
N ALA A 133 -18.72 -7.22 -1.13
CA ALA A 133 -18.81 -8.44 -0.33
C ALA A 133 -18.40 -8.23 1.14
N MET A 134 -17.46 -7.34 1.43
CA MET A 134 -17.09 -6.97 2.81
C MET A 134 -18.25 -6.27 3.53
N ILE A 135 -18.96 -5.38 2.85
CA ILE A 135 -20.15 -4.67 3.36
C ILE A 135 -21.29 -5.66 3.64
N GLU A 136 -21.58 -6.56 2.70
CA GLU A 136 -22.62 -7.58 2.87
C GLU A 136 -22.36 -8.48 4.09
N ARG A 137 -21.08 -8.82 4.35
CA ARG A 137 -20.66 -9.60 5.53
C ARG A 137 -20.63 -8.80 6.82
N GLY A 138 -20.65 -7.47 6.74
CA GLY A 138 -20.46 -6.57 7.88
C GLY A 138 -19.08 -6.68 8.53
N LYS A 139 -18.04 -7.02 7.77
CA LYS A 139 -16.64 -7.10 8.21
C LYS A 139 -15.67 -7.08 7.03
N GLY A 140 -14.52 -6.47 7.22
CA GLY A 140 -13.45 -6.42 6.23
C GLY A 140 -12.52 -5.24 6.43
N GLY A 141 -11.55 -5.10 5.54
CA GLY A 141 -10.62 -4.00 5.59
C GLY A 141 -9.90 -3.72 4.28
N VAL A 142 -9.44 -2.47 4.16
CA VAL A 142 -8.65 -1.97 3.04
C VAL A 142 -7.45 -1.21 3.58
N ILE A 143 -6.25 -1.56 3.13
CA ILE A 143 -5.02 -0.84 3.40
C ILE A 143 -4.48 -0.28 2.08
N LEU A 144 -4.33 1.05 1.99
CA LEU A 144 -3.70 1.74 0.87
C LEU A 144 -2.31 2.23 1.25
N MET A 145 -1.29 1.79 0.52
CA MET A 145 0.06 2.31 0.72
C MET A 145 0.21 3.68 0.07
N SER A 146 0.38 4.69 0.92
CA SER A 146 0.69 6.06 0.55
C SER A 146 2.15 6.41 0.92
N SER A 147 2.51 7.68 0.84
CA SER A 147 3.88 8.14 1.09
C SER A 147 3.91 9.55 1.68
N LEU A 148 4.93 9.83 2.48
CA LEU A 148 5.25 11.19 2.94
C LEU A 148 5.49 12.17 1.78
N SER A 149 5.90 11.68 0.60
CA SER A 149 6.04 12.51 -0.59
C SER A 149 4.71 13.07 -1.10
N GLY A 150 3.57 12.43 -0.75
CA GLY A 150 2.22 12.88 -1.11
C GLY A 150 1.66 14.00 -0.23
N ILE A 151 2.36 14.44 0.83
CA ILE A 151 1.87 15.51 1.71
C ILE A 151 1.98 16.88 1.04
N GLN A 152 2.98 17.07 0.17
CA GLN A 152 3.22 18.28 -0.61
C GLN A 152 3.75 17.95 -2.00
N GLY A 153 3.94 18.95 -2.86
CA GLY A 153 4.60 18.76 -4.14
C GLY A 153 6.03 18.25 -3.97
N SER A 154 6.39 17.20 -4.71
CA SER A 154 7.72 16.58 -4.68
C SER A 154 8.34 16.59 -6.08
N PRO A 155 9.28 17.51 -6.37
CA PRO A 155 9.95 17.58 -7.68
C PRO A 155 10.63 16.25 -8.04
N LYS A 156 10.80 15.98 -9.34
CA LYS A 156 11.27 14.74 -9.97
C LYS A 156 10.34 13.52 -9.81
N ILE A 157 9.43 13.52 -8.83
CA ILE A 157 8.41 12.49 -8.59
C ILE A 157 7.01 13.12 -8.46
N ALA A 158 6.73 14.20 -9.19
CA ALA A 158 5.52 15.01 -9.01
C ALA A 158 4.23 14.19 -9.19
N THR A 159 4.16 13.38 -10.24
CA THR A 159 2.97 12.55 -10.55
C THR A 159 2.78 11.43 -9.52
N TYR A 160 3.88 10.80 -9.10
CA TYR A 160 3.85 9.82 -8.02
C TYR A 160 3.36 10.46 -6.71
N ALA A 161 3.90 11.62 -6.32
CA ALA A 161 3.46 12.34 -5.13
C ALA A 161 1.97 12.67 -5.17
N ALA A 162 1.47 13.12 -6.33
CA ALA A 162 0.05 13.38 -6.53
C ALA A 162 -0.80 12.11 -6.38
N SER A 163 -0.37 10.98 -6.94
CA SER A 163 -1.07 9.70 -6.78
C SER A 163 -1.09 9.20 -5.34
N LYS A 164 -0.02 9.44 -4.57
CA LYS A 164 0.01 9.07 -3.14
C LYS A 164 -0.86 10.00 -2.27
N SER A 165 -0.96 11.29 -2.64
CA SER A 165 -1.93 12.19 -2.04
C SER A 165 -3.38 11.73 -2.31
N PHE A 166 -3.68 11.32 -3.54
CA PHE A 166 -4.97 10.75 -3.92
C PHE A 166 -5.31 9.55 -3.03
N ASN A 167 -4.42 8.57 -2.87
CA ASN A 167 -4.66 7.39 -2.04
C ASN A 167 -4.91 7.74 -0.56
N THR A 168 -4.23 8.77 -0.02
CA THR A 168 -4.48 9.23 1.35
C THR A 168 -5.88 9.83 1.49
N MET A 169 -6.24 10.77 0.61
CA MET A 169 -7.55 11.43 0.65
C MET A 169 -8.70 10.45 0.42
N LEU A 170 -8.52 9.51 -0.50
CA LEU A 170 -9.50 8.44 -0.76
C LEU A 170 -9.71 7.59 0.51
N ALA A 171 -8.62 7.15 1.14
CA ALA A 171 -8.72 6.34 2.36
C ALA A 171 -9.40 7.09 3.51
N GLU A 172 -9.10 8.38 3.70
CA GLU A 172 -9.75 9.22 4.72
C GLU A 172 -11.26 9.34 4.50
N GLY A 173 -11.70 9.55 3.25
CA GLY A 173 -13.13 9.58 2.90
C GLY A 173 -13.81 8.25 3.15
N LEU A 174 -13.24 7.17 2.59
CA LEU A 174 -13.80 5.83 2.72
C LEU A 174 -13.79 5.30 4.16
N TRP A 175 -12.79 5.68 4.98
CA TRP A 175 -12.77 5.34 6.39
C TRP A 175 -14.04 5.81 7.12
N HIS A 176 -14.52 7.01 6.81
CA HIS A 176 -15.75 7.54 7.41
C HIS A 176 -17.00 6.90 6.79
N GLU A 177 -17.06 6.76 5.46
CA GLU A 177 -18.21 6.20 4.76
C GLU A 177 -18.47 4.73 5.09
N LEU A 178 -17.41 3.92 5.26
CA LEU A 178 -17.51 2.49 5.44
C LEU A 178 -17.49 2.06 6.92
N LYS A 179 -17.26 2.98 7.85
CA LYS A 179 -17.18 2.70 9.29
C LYS A 179 -18.44 2.04 9.85
N ASP A 180 -19.60 2.59 9.54
CA ASP A 180 -20.88 2.09 10.04
C ASP A 180 -21.29 0.79 9.35
N LEU A 181 -20.60 0.42 8.27
CA LEU A 181 -20.73 -0.85 7.55
C LEU A 181 -19.72 -1.91 8.02
N ASN A 182 -18.94 -1.59 9.08
CA ASN A 182 -17.90 -2.44 9.67
C ASN A 182 -16.76 -2.83 8.71
N VAL A 183 -16.45 -1.98 7.74
CA VAL A 183 -15.29 -2.11 6.86
C VAL A 183 -14.28 -1.04 7.21
N ASP A 184 -13.11 -1.48 7.66
CA ASP A 184 -12.03 -0.58 8.06
C ASP A 184 -11.20 -0.14 6.86
N VAL A 185 -10.88 1.14 6.77
CA VAL A 185 -10.01 1.67 5.71
C VAL A 185 -8.86 2.43 6.34
N LEU A 186 -7.64 2.21 5.84
CA LEU A 186 -6.43 2.82 6.36
C LEU A 186 -5.48 3.21 5.23
N ALA A 187 -4.97 4.45 5.25
CA ALA A 187 -3.79 4.80 4.48
C ALA A 187 -2.51 4.70 5.33
N CYS A 188 -1.54 3.93 4.87
CA CYS A 188 -0.19 3.94 5.41
C CYS A 188 0.64 5.01 4.69
N VAL A 189 0.92 6.12 5.36
CA VAL A 189 1.72 7.23 4.84
C VAL A 189 3.18 6.98 5.21
N ALA A 190 3.84 6.10 4.46
CA ALA A 190 5.21 5.65 4.74
C ALA A 190 6.25 6.70 4.36
N GLY A 191 7.34 6.77 5.14
CA GLY A 191 8.59 7.43 4.77
C GLY A 191 9.42 6.57 3.82
N ALA A 192 10.74 6.76 3.83
CA ALA A 192 11.66 5.84 3.17
C ALA A 192 11.62 4.47 3.85
N VAL A 193 11.60 3.40 3.06
CA VAL A 193 11.57 2.02 3.55
C VAL A 193 12.65 1.23 2.82
N ARG A 194 13.46 0.49 3.56
CA ARG A 194 14.59 -0.31 3.04
C ARG A 194 14.08 -1.48 2.21
N THR A 195 13.66 -1.17 0.99
CA THR A 195 13.21 -2.13 -0.02
C THR A 195 14.22 -2.22 -1.16
N PRO A 196 14.26 -3.31 -1.94
CA PRO A 196 15.16 -3.41 -3.10
C PRO A 196 15.03 -2.22 -4.05
N GLY A 197 13.81 -1.80 -4.40
CA GLY A 197 13.57 -0.66 -5.27
C GLY A 197 14.05 0.68 -4.69
N TYR A 198 13.87 0.92 -3.38
CA TYR A 198 14.39 2.11 -2.73
C TYR A 198 15.93 2.12 -2.69
N MET A 199 16.54 1.01 -2.33
CA MET A 199 18.01 0.92 -2.25
C MET A 199 18.68 1.21 -3.60
N THR A 200 18.11 0.72 -4.69
CA THR A 200 18.59 1.03 -6.05
C THR A 200 18.47 2.53 -6.35
N SER A 201 17.33 3.16 -6.09
CA SER A 201 17.09 4.58 -6.41
C SER A 201 17.80 5.56 -5.48
N ALA A 202 18.13 5.15 -4.26
CA ALA A 202 18.80 5.96 -3.24
C ALA A 202 20.34 5.81 -3.22
N ASN A 203 20.93 5.13 -4.22
CA ASN A 203 22.36 4.82 -4.27
C ASN A 203 22.86 4.20 -2.94
N GLU A 204 22.10 3.26 -2.39
CA GLU A 204 22.40 2.51 -1.14
C GLU A 204 22.53 3.39 0.11
N LYS A 205 22.05 4.64 0.09
CA LYS A 205 22.09 5.53 1.25
C LYS A 205 20.71 5.66 1.90
N ASP A 206 20.66 5.37 3.18
CA ASP A 206 19.45 5.58 3.97
C ASP A 206 19.15 7.07 4.17
N ALA A 207 17.93 7.48 3.85
CA ALA A 207 17.43 8.79 4.27
C ALA A 207 17.10 8.79 5.78
N PRO A 208 17.15 9.94 6.46
CA PRO A 208 16.72 10.01 7.85
C PRO A 208 15.30 9.47 8.04
N GLY A 209 15.11 8.57 8.99
CA GLY A 209 13.82 7.93 9.26
C GLY A 209 13.47 6.76 8.34
N THR A 210 14.45 6.22 7.59
CA THR A 210 14.28 4.96 6.84
C THR A 210 13.97 3.83 7.82
N LEU A 211 12.94 3.05 7.53
CA LEU A 211 12.47 1.92 8.33
C LEU A 211 12.62 0.61 7.56
N ASP A 212 12.66 -0.49 8.31
CA ASP A 212 12.52 -1.81 7.70
C ASP A 212 11.06 -2.12 7.35
N PRO A 213 10.82 -2.92 6.27
CA PRO A 213 9.46 -3.27 5.85
C PRO A 213 8.60 -3.86 6.98
N HIS A 214 9.19 -4.70 7.85
CA HIS A 214 8.47 -5.33 8.96
C HIS A 214 7.99 -4.31 10.02
N GLU A 215 8.76 -3.26 10.29
CA GLU A 215 8.35 -2.18 11.20
C GLU A 215 7.17 -1.41 10.64
N VAL A 216 7.22 -1.07 9.35
CA VAL A 216 6.12 -0.39 8.64
C VAL A 216 4.84 -1.22 8.69
N VAL A 217 4.94 -2.52 8.41
CA VAL A 217 3.79 -3.44 8.42
C VAL A 217 3.22 -3.60 9.82
N ALA A 218 4.07 -3.78 10.84
CA ALA A 218 3.62 -3.93 12.23
C ALA A 218 2.80 -2.71 12.71
N GLU A 219 3.30 -1.48 12.49
CA GLU A 219 2.57 -0.27 12.85
C GLU A 219 1.29 -0.09 12.01
N THR A 220 1.32 -0.48 10.73
CA THR A 220 0.16 -0.39 9.84
C THR A 220 -0.96 -1.33 10.29
N LEU A 221 -0.64 -2.59 10.54
CA LEU A 221 -1.64 -3.58 10.99
C LEU A 221 -2.18 -3.25 12.39
N ALA A 222 -1.37 -2.65 13.27
CA ALA A 222 -1.82 -2.21 14.59
C ALA A 222 -2.78 -1.00 14.51
N ALA A 223 -2.66 -0.15 13.48
CA ALA A 223 -3.50 1.03 13.30
C ALA A 223 -4.82 0.74 12.57
N LEU A 224 -4.93 -0.40 11.87
CA LEU A 224 -6.13 -0.78 11.11
C LEU A 224 -7.35 -0.87 12.06
N GLY A 225 -8.44 -0.22 11.69
CA GLY A 225 -9.66 -0.14 12.49
C GLY A 225 -9.66 0.95 13.56
N SER A 226 -8.53 1.66 13.79
CA SER A 226 -8.44 2.70 14.83
C SER A 226 -8.28 4.12 14.27
N SER A 227 -7.70 4.28 13.08
CA SER A 227 -7.35 5.58 12.48
C SER A 227 -7.50 5.54 10.96
N PRO A 228 -7.85 6.66 10.30
CA PRO A 228 -7.87 6.74 8.84
C PRO A 228 -6.47 6.70 8.21
N THR A 229 -5.45 7.15 8.95
CA THR A 229 -4.07 7.18 8.46
C THR A 229 -3.10 6.75 9.55
N VAL A 230 -2.01 6.10 9.16
CA VAL A 230 -0.85 5.86 10.01
C VAL A 230 0.42 6.34 9.32
N THR A 231 1.34 6.89 10.08
CA THR A 231 2.69 7.23 9.62
C THR A 231 3.70 6.46 10.47
N PRO A 232 4.25 5.35 9.96
CA PRO A 232 5.19 4.53 10.70
C PRO A 232 6.48 5.29 11.06
N GLY A 233 6.98 5.03 12.24
CA GLY A 233 8.22 5.61 12.79
C GLY A 233 8.01 6.99 13.44
N SER A 234 8.60 7.17 14.62
CA SER A 234 8.50 8.43 15.40
C SER A 234 9.09 9.63 14.66
N PHE A 235 10.26 9.43 14.00
CA PHE A 235 10.88 10.47 13.19
C PHE A 235 9.98 10.89 12.02
N ASN A 236 9.38 9.94 11.32
CA ASN A 236 8.49 10.20 10.19
C ASN A 236 7.21 10.93 10.63
N ARG A 237 6.64 10.58 11.78
CA ARG A 237 5.51 11.30 12.38
C ARG A 237 5.86 12.76 12.70
N PHE A 238 7.03 12.98 13.31
CA PHE A 238 7.52 14.31 13.61
C PHE A 238 7.79 15.12 12.33
N ALA A 239 8.48 14.53 11.36
CA ALA A 239 8.73 15.17 10.07
C ALA A 239 7.42 15.55 9.34
N LYS A 240 6.44 14.63 9.31
CA LYS A 240 5.09 14.92 8.78
C LYS A 240 4.45 16.10 9.46
N PHE A 241 4.46 16.15 10.80
CA PHE A 241 3.89 17.27 11.56
C PHE A 241 4.54 18.60 11.21
N ILE A 242 5.87 18.68 11.21
CA ILE A 242 6.61 19.88 10.84
C ILE A 242 6.29 20.31 9.40
N MET A 243 6.37 19.38 8.44
CA MET A 243 6.20 19.66 7.00
C MET A 243 4.76 20.12 6.67
N SER A 244 3.75 19.55 7.35
CA SER A 244 2.35 19.81 7.04
C SER A 244 1.72 20.94 7.86
N ARG A 245 2.22 21.24 9.06
CA ARG A 245 1.59 22.17 10.00
C ARG A 245 2.40 23.43 10.31
N LEU A 246 3.73 23.32 10.30
CA LEU A 246 4.58 24.43 10.75
C LEU A 246 5.32 25.14 9.61
N LEU A 247 5.62 24.43 8.52
CA LEU A 247 6.34 25.02 7.41
C LEU A 247 5.41 25.64 6.36
N PRO A 248 5.71 26.86 5.87
CA PRO A 248 5.07 27.38 4.68
C PRO A 248 5.24 26.42 3.50
N ARG A 249 4.18 26.22 2.70
CA ARG A 249 4.16 25.26 1.57
C ARG A 249 5.39 25.36 0.65
N LYS A 250 5.82 26.58 0.32
CA LYS A 250 7.01 26.81 -0.52
C LYS A 250 8.30 26.23 0.09
N ARG A 251 8.46 26.32 1.42
CA ARG A 251 9.64 25.76 2.12
C ARG A 251 9.59 24.23 2.14
N ALA A 252 8.42 23.66 2.43
CA ALA A 252 8.23 22.21 2.40
C ALA A 252 8.57 21.61 1.01
N ILE A 253 8.12 22.23 -0.09
CA ILE A 253 8.45 21.82 -1.45
C ILE A 253 9.98 21.90 -1.72
N ARG A 254 10.64 22.95 -1.23
CA ARG A 254 12.10 23.09 -1.40
C ARG A 254 12.88 22.01 -0.64
N ILE A 255 12.44 21.65 0.56
CA ILE A 255 13.03 20.52 1.31
C ILE A 255 12.85 19.22 0.53
N MET A 256 11.63 18.97 0.00
CA MET A 256 11.40 17.77 -0.83
C MET A 256 12.27 17.75 -2.08
N HIS A 257 12.45 18.90 -2.74
CA HIS A 257 13.37 18.99 -3.88
C HIS A 257 14.81 18.56 -3.50
N ASN A 258 15.31 19.03 -2.38
CA ASN A 258 16.64 18.64 -1.91
C ASN A 258 16.77 17.15 -1.62
N ASN A 259 15.68 16.51 -1.15
CA ASN A 259 15.65 15.07 -0.88
C ASN A 259 15.48 14.22 -2.15
N THR A 260 14.93 14.78 -3.22
CA THR A 260 14.67 14.04 -4.47
C THR A 260 15.62 14.38 -5.61
N LYS A 261 16.46 15.42 -5.48
CA LYS A 261 17.34 15.89 -6.58
C LYS A 261 18.37 14.84 -7.02
N ASP A 262 18.82 14.00 -6.09
CA ASP A 262 19.84 12.98 -6.32
C ASP A 262 19.25 11.57 -6.65
N LEU A 263 17.92 11.44 -6.71
CA LEU A 263 17.26 10.21 -7.16
C LEU A 263 17.53 9.95 -8.65
N GLN A 264 17.80 8.69 -8.98
CA GLN A 264 18.07 8.22 -10.35
C GLN A 264 17.07 7.13 -10.75
#